data_c67fdced754a5d26bd9e1f050b3a1344
#
_entry.id   c67fdced754a5d26bd9e1f050b3a1344
#
_cell.length_a   1.000
_cell.length_b   1.000
_cell.length_c   1.000
_cell.angle_alpha   90.00
_cell.angle_beta   90.00
_cell.angle_gamma   90.00
#
_symmetry.space_group_name_H-M   'P 1'
#
loop_
_entity.id
_entity.type
_entity.pdbx_description
1 polymer ?
#
loop_
_entity_poly.entity_id
_entity_poly.type
_entity_poly.pdbx_seq_one_letter_code
_entity_poly.pdbx_strand_id
1 'polypeptide(L)'
;MMRRPTRNEYGTKLDSNGYAPSIMPLKSFKCYNCDKYKDTARHEIFGGPLRSKYKQYGLWVNVCPTCHAEIHGSGQLQAEYHALAQHIAMQHYGWTVQDFRKRFYKNYL
;
A
#
# COMPACT_ATOMS: atom_id res chain seq x y z
N MET A 1 -0.55 -23.34 -15.88
CA MET A 1 0.09 -22.02 -15.69
C MET A 1 -0.90 -21.09 -15.02
N MET A 2 -0.54 -20.56 -13.87
CA MET A 2 -1.41 -19.63 -13.18
C MET A 2 -1.31 -18.24 -13.81
N ARG A 3 -2.44 -17.70 -14.22
CA ARG A 3 -2.50 -16.32 -14.73
C ARG A 3 -2.45 -15.35 -13.56
N ARG A 4 -1.80 -14.20 -13.75
CA ARG A 4 -1.92 -13.09 -12.81
C ARG A 4 -3.39 -12.65 -12.76
N PRO A 5 -3.90 -12.35 -11.56
CA PRO A 5 -5.24 -11.77 -11.48
C PRO A 5 -5.27 -10.44 -12.22
N THR A 6 -6.35 -10.22 -12.97
CA THR A 6 -6.58 -8.95 -13.67
C THR A 6 -7.51 -8.03 -12.89
N ARG A 7 -8.17 -8.55 -11.87
CA ARG A 7 -9.05 -7.81 -10.98
C ARG A 7 -8.89 -8.31 -9.56
N ASN A 8 -9.13 -7.44 -8.57
CA ASN A 8 -9.14 -7.84 -7.17
C ASN A 8 -10.50 -8.47 -6.80
N GLU A 9 -10.66 -8.85 -5.52
CA GLU A 9 -11.90 -9.47 -5.02
C GLU A 9 -13.15 -8.58 -5.17
N TYR A 10 -12.96 -7.27 -5.35
CA TYR A 10 -14.05 -6.30 -5.52
C TYR A 10 -14.30 -5.94 -6.98
N GLY A 11 -13.66 -6.65 -7.91
CA GLY A 11 -13.79 -6.38 -9.33
C GLY A 11 -13.00 -5.19 -9.85
N THR A 12 -12.17 -4.55 -9.01
CA THR A 12 -11.31 -3.45 -9.43
C THR A 12 -10.23 -3.95 -10.38
N LYS A 13 -10.10 -3.29 -11.53
CA LYS A 13 -9.10 -3.64 -12.53
C LYS A 13 -7.70 -3.31 -12.00
N LEU A 14 -6.79 -4.28 -12.13
CA LEU A 14 -5.39 -4.13 -11.77
C LEU A 14 -4.58 -3.71 -13.01
N ASP A 15 -3.49 -2.97 -12.79
CA ASP A 15 -2.59 -2.61 -13.88
C ASP A 15 -1.72 -3.80 -14.30
N SER A 16 -0.85 -3.60 -15.30
CA SER A 16 0.01 -4.67 -15.82
C SER A 16 0.98 -5.26 -14.79
N ASN A 17 1.22 -4.55 -13.69
CA ASN A 17 2.08 -4.99 -12.61
C ASN A 17 1.32 -5.53 -11.40
N GLY A 18 -0.01 -5.65 -11.48
CA GLY A 18 -0.85 -6.21 -10.45
C GLY A 18 -1.29 -5.23 -9.37
N TYR A 19 -1.20 -3.91 -9.61
CA TYR A 19 -1.62 -2.88 -8.66
C TYR A 19 -3.04 -2.41 -8.92
N ALA A 20 -3.84 -2.34 -7.86
CA ALA A 20 -5.05 -1.53 -7.87
C ALA A 20 -4.67 -0.05 -7.72
N PRO A 21 -5.55 0.88 -8.13
CA PRO A 21 -5.36 2.29 -7.80
C PRO A 21 -5.19 2.47 -6.28
N SER A 22 -4.33 3.39 -5.87
CA SER A 22 -4.09 3.62 -4.43
C SER A 22 -5.36 4.05 -3.72
N ILE A 23 -5.61 3.47 -2.55
CA ILE A 23 -6.66 3.92 -1.64
C ILE A 23 -6.15 4.93 -0.61
N MET A 24 -4.84 5.16 -0.59
CA MET A 24 -4.24 6.16 0.29
C MET A 24 -4.60 7.57 -0.21
N PRO A 25 -4.68 8.57 0.68
CA PRO A 25 -5.02 9.94 0.27
C PRO A 25 -3.82 10.61 -0.43
N LEU A 26 -3.55 10.21 -1.67
CA LEU A 26 -2.42 10.72 -2.45
C LEU A 26 -2.56 12.22 -2.70
N LYS A 27 -1.40 12.88 -2.70
CA LYS A 27 -1.27 14.31 -3.01
C LYS A 27 -0.72 14.45 -4.43
N SER A 28 -1.44 15.17 -5.29
CA SER A 28 -1.04 15.35 -6.70
C SER A 28 0.34 15.98 -6.81
N PHE A 29 1.25 15.33 -7.53
CA PHE A 29 2.61 15.81 -7.82
C PHE A 29 3.48 16.04 -6.57
N LYS A 30 3.07 15.56 -5.41
CA LYS A 30 3.82 15.70 -4.17
C LYS A 30 4.28 14.35 -3.63
N CYS A 31 5.44 14.35 -2.98
CA CYS A 31 5.85 13.22 -2.16
C CYS A 31 4.87 13.05 -1.00
N TYR A 32 4.35 11.86 -0.82
CA TYR A 32 3.39 11.57 0.26
C TYR A 32 4.00 11.83 1.66
N ASN A 33 5.30 11.59 1.80
CA ASN A 33 5.98 11.70 3.10
C ASN A 33 6.41 13.12 3.45
N CYS A 34 7.03 13.85 2.52
CA CYS A 34 7.58 15.17 2.83
C CYS A 34 6.80 16.37 2.26
N ASP A 35 5.77 16.11 1.48
CA ASP A 35 4.91 17.13 0.85
C ASP A 35 5.60 18.06 -0.15
N LYS A 36 6.82 17.72 -0.57
CA LYS A 36 7.55 18.53 -1.55
C LYS A 36 7.20 18.09 -2.97
N TYR A 37 7.19 19.06 -3.90
CA TYR A 37 7.04 18.79 -5.33
C TYR A 37 8.36 18.25 -5.86
N LYS A 38 8.43 16.95 -6.04
CA LYS A 38 9.62 16.23 -6.51
C LYS A 38 9.19 15.05 -7.35
N ASP A 39 10.10 14.56 -8.18
CA ASP A 39 9.89 13.28 -8.84
C ASP A 39 9.68 12.20 -7.80
N THR A 40 8.62 11.43 -7.97
CA THR A 40 8.25 10.37 -7.04
C THR A 40 8.17 9.04 -7.75
N ALA A 41 8.35 7.97 -6.97
CA ALA A 41 8.14 6.61 -7.43
C ALA A 41 7.20 5.91 -6.45
N ARG A 42 6.55 4.85 -6.93
CA ARG A 42 5.65 4.05 -6.11
C ARG A 42 6.43 3.35 -5.00
N HIS A 43 5.94 3.49 -3.77
CA HIS A 43 6.42 2.77 -2.61
C HIS A 43 5.32 1.81 -2.12
N GLU A 44 5.61 0.52 -2.14
CA GLU A 44 4.72 -0.49 -1.58
C GLU A 44 4.88 -0.46 -0.06
N ILE A 45 3.79 -0.16 0.65
CA ILE A 45 3.83 -0.02 2.11
C ILE A 45 4.17 -1.37 2.76
N PHE A 46 3.61 -2.45 2.22
CA PHE A 46 3.85 -3.81 2.72
C PHE A 46 4.67 -4.60 1.69
N GLY A 47 5.88 -4.96 2.05
CA GLY A 47 6.71 -5.85 1.26
C GLY A 47 6.57 -7.31 1.68
N GLY A 48 7.53 -8.15 1.31
CA GLY A 48 7.62 -9.53 1.75
C GLY A 48 6.77 -10.51 0.97
N PRO A 49 6.51 -11.71 1.54
CA PRO A 49 5.86 -12.81 0.81
C PRO A 49 4.45 -12.54 0.33
N LEU A 50 3.72 -11.63 0.99
CA LEU A 50 2.34 -11.29 0.64
C LEU A 50 2.24 -10.04 -0.23
N ARG A 51 3.35 -9.55 -0.76
CA ARG A 51 3.43 -8.36 -1.59
C ARG A 51 2.39 -8.35 -2.71
N SER A 52 2.24 -9.46 -3.42
CA SER A 52 1.28 -9.59 -4.52
C SER A 52 -0.17 -9.42 -4.06
N LYS A 53 -0.49 -9.79 -2.83
CA LYS A 53 -1.82 -9.59 -2.26
C LYS A 53 -2.05 -8.11 -1.91
N TYR A 54 -1.10 -7.50 -1.21
CA TYR A 54 -1.23 -6.09 -0.81
C TYR A 54 -1.42 -5.15 -2.00
N LYS A 55 -0.76 -5.41 -3.11
CA LYS A 55 -0.91 -4.64 -4.35
C LYS A 55 -2.35 -4.56 -4.83
N GLN A 56 -3.09 -5.65 -4.68
CA GLN A 56 -4.46 -5.76 -5.17
C GLN A 56 -5.45 -4.87 -4.43
N TYR A 57 -5.04 -4.33 -3.29
CA TYR A 57 -5.90 -3.48 -2.46
C TYR A 57 -5.49 -2.01 -2.46
N GLY A 58 -4.51 -1.64 -3.28
CA GLY A 58 -4.10 -0.24 -3.44
C GLY A 58 -3.30 0.31 -2.26
N LEU A 59 -2.52 -0.54 -1.58
CA LEU A 59 -1.76 -0.15 -0.39
C LEU A 59 -0.36 0.33 -0.77
N TRP A 60 -0.31 1.45 -1.48
CA TRP A 60 0.93 2.06 -1.94
C TRP A 60 0.80 3.58 -1.98
N VAL A 61 1.94 4.26 -1.91
CA VAL A 61 2.04 5.72 -2.00
C VAL A 61 3.16 6.10 -2.93
N ASN A 62 3.16 7.35 -3.40
CA ASN A 62 4.27 7.92 -4.19
C ASN A 62 5.17 8.73 -3.27
N VAL A 63 6.46 8.43 -3.28
CA VAL A 63 7.46 9.13 -2.46
C VAL A 63 8.68 9.51 -3.29
N CYS A 64 9.36 10.59 -2.88
CA CYS A 64 10.62 10.98 -3.52
C CYS A 64 11.75 10.02 -3.13
N PRO A 65 12.87 9.98 -3.88
CA PRO A 65 13.96 9.05 -3.58
C PRO A 65 14.53 9.18 -2.16
N THR A 66 14.64 10.41 -1.66
CA THR A 66 15.14 10.64 -0.30
C THR A 66 14.21 10.03 0.75
N CYS A 67 12.91 10.28 0.64
CA CYS A 67 11.93 9.72 1.57
C CYS A 67 11.83 8.20 1.42
N HIS A 68 11.96 7.66 0.20
CA HIS A 68 11.95 6.23 -0.02
C HIS A 68 13.10 5.55 0.74
N ALA A 69 14.29 6.14 0.67
CA ALA A 69 15.45 5.64 1.41
C ALA A 69 15.25 5.75 2.94
N GLU A 70 14.69 6.87 3.41
CA GLU A 70 14.39 7.07 4.83
C GLU A 70 13.41 6.04 5.37
N ILE A 71 12.34 5.76 4.63
CA ILE A 71 11.34 4.76 5.03
C ILE A 71 11.99 3.38 5.13
N HIS A 72 12.78 2.97 4.15
CA HIS A 72 13.47 1.68 4.18
C HIS A 72 14.48 1.58 5.32
N GLY A 73 15.08 2.69 5.74
CA GLY A 73 16.05 2.74 6.83
C GLY A 73 15.45 2.90 8.23
N SER A 74 14.14 3.05 8.37
CA SER A 74 13.50 3.34 9.65
C SER A 74 12.41 2.33 9.98
N GLY A 75 12.67 1.47 10.96
CA GLY A 75 11.67 0.54 11.47
C GLY A 75 10.45 1.23 12.07
N GLN A 76 10.67 2.38 12.74
CA GLN A 76 9.57 3.17 13.31
C GLN A 76 8.68 3.73 12.21
N LEU A 77 9.27 4.32 11.17
CA LEU A 77 8.51 4.90 10.07
C LEU A 77 7.73 3.84 9.31
N GLN A 78 8.34 2.67 9.06
CA GLN A 78 7.64 1.53 8.48
C GLN A 78 6.44 1.10 9.32
N ALA A 79 6.62 1.01 10.64
CA ALA A 79 5.53 0.63 11.54
C ALA A 79 4.38 1.63 11.49
N GLU A 80 4.69 2.92 11.44
CA GLU A 80 3.67 3.97 11.30
C GLU A 80 2.91 3.85 9.99
N TYR A 81 3.59 3.59 8.88
CA TYR A 81 2.95 3.38 7.58
C TYR A 81 2.10 2.11 7.55
N HIS A 82 2.57 1.02 8.15
CA HIS A 82 1.80 -0.21 8.25
C HIS A 82 0.48 0.00 9.01
N ALA A 83 0.55 0.67 10.16
CA ALA A 83 -0.65 0.95 10.97
C ALA A 83 -1.62 1.87 10.22
N LEU A 84 -1.10 2.92 9.60
CA LEU A 84 -1.91 3.87 8.82
C LEU A 84 -2.60 3.17 7.64
N ALA A 85 -1.86 2.37 6.89
CA ALA A 85 -2.40 1.67 5.73
C ALA A 85 -3.44 0.64 6.14
N GLN A 86 -3.23 -0.09 7.22
CA GLN A 86 -4.25 -1.01 7.74
C GLN A 86 -5.52 -0.26 8.13
N HIS A 87 -5.38 0.84 8.84
CA HIS A 87 -6.53 1.66 9.25
C HIS A 87 -7.33 2.16 8.04
N ILE A 88 -6.63 2.69 7.04
CA ILE A 88 -7.26 3.18 5.80
C ILE A 88 -7.94 2.03 5.05
N ALA A 89 -7.30 0.88 4.93
CA ALA A 89 -7.88 -0.28 4.27
C ALA A 89 -9.16 -0.74 4.97
N MET A 90 -9.14 -0.80 6.31
CA MET A 90 -10.31 -1.18 7.09
C MET A 90 -11.48 -0.22 6.87
N GLN A 91 -11.20 1.08 6.84
CA GLN A 91 -12.24 2.08 6.57
C GLN A 91 -12.74 2.02 5.12
N HIS A 92 -11.83 1.91 4.18
CA HIS A 92 -12.17 1.93 2.76
C HIS A 92 -13.01 0.72 2.33
N TYR A 93 -12.63 -0.48 2.80
CA TYR A 93 -13.30 -1.73 2.43
C TYR A 93 -14.36 -2.19 3.42
N GLY A 94 -14.52 -1.50 4.54
CA GLY A 94 -15.46 -1.91 5.59
C GLY A 94 -14.98 -3.16 6.33
N TRP A 95 -13.69 -3.33 6.49
CA TRP A 95 -13.10 -4.49 7.16
C TRP A 95 -12.98 -4.28 8.66
N THR A 96 -13.20 -5.37 9.40
CA THR A 96 -12.77 -5.50 10.79
C THR A 96 -11.29 -5.90 10.85
N VAL A 97 -10.70 -5.88 12.05
CA VAL A 97 -9.35 -6.43 12.25
C VAL A 97 -9.29 -7.89 11.79
N GLN A 98 -10.34 -8.66 12.05
CA GLN A 98 -10.40 -10.07 11.63
C GLN A 98 -10.39 -10.21 10.11
N ASP A 99 -11.10 -9.33 9.40
CA ASP A 99 -11.10 -9.32 7.94
C ASP A 99 -9.70 -9.03 7.38
N PHE A 100 -8.97 -8.11 7.98
CA PHE A 100 -7.59 -7.80 7.61
C PHE A 100 -6.68 -9.01 7.87
N ARG A 101 -6.76 -9.59 9.06
CA ARG A 101 -5.97 -10.78 9.43
C ARG A 101 -6.27 -11.98 8.55
N LYS A 102 -7.51 -12.14 8.13
CA LYS A 102 -7.92 -13.22 7.23
C LYS A 102 -7.19 -13.16 5.90
N ARG A 103 -6.91 -11.95 5.42
CA ARG A 103 -6.21 -11.72 4.15
C ARG A 103 -4.70 -11.73 4.29
N PHE A 104 -4.18 -11.12 5.35
CA PHE A 104 -2.75 -10.84 5.48
C PHE A 104 -2.08 -11.50 6.68
N TYR A 105 -2.84 -12.22 7.50
CA TYR A 105 -2.37 -13.01 8.65
C TYR A 105 -1.69 -12.19 9.76
N LYS A 106 -1.74 -10.88 9.71
CA LYS A 106 -1.12 -9.98 10.69
C LYS A 106 -2.06 -8.84 11.08
N ASN A 107 -1.75 -8.22 12.21
CA ASN A 107 -2.40 -7.02 12.69
C ASN A 107 -1.31 -6.00 13.06
N TYR A 108 -1.39 -4.81 12.48
CA TYR A 108 -0.41 -3.73 12.68
C TYR A 108 -0.96 -2.61 13.59
N LEU A 109 -2.15 -2.76 14.09
CA LEU A 109 -2.77 -1.79 15.01
C LEU A 109 -2.43 -2.08 16.45
#